data_3f39287e79863eb9439935a04c033340
#
_entry.id   3f39287e79863eb9439935a04c033340
#
_cell.length_a   1.000
_cell.length_b   1.000
_cell.length_c   1.000
_cell.angle_alpha   90.00
_cell.angle_beta   90.00
_cell.angle_gamma   90.00
#
_symmetry.space_group_name_H-M   'P 1'
#
loop_
_entity.id
_entity.type
_entity.pdbx_description
1 polymer ?
#
loop_
_entity_poly.entity_id
_entity_poly.type
_entity_poly.pdbx_seq_one_letter_code
_entity_poly.pdbx_strand_id
1 'polypeptide(L)'
;MKPVNKNQTFENFSVNDGNAWALAALKTVIKDKNYYNPVYIYGKEGGGKSHLLNATINSIVERNKVVFLSAKELSVDMVEKIMMSDGDYVLIEDLHLLPKDKALEEKIAMLIEANKKQLIISSTVAPNSMEISTKLQERLQWGLTTSIVSENQ
;
A
#
# COMPACT_ATOMS: atom_id res chain seq x y z
N MET A 1 14.78 -3.34 -0.21
CA MET A 1 13.40 -3.89 -0.17
C MET A 1 13.13 -4.62 1.13
N LYS A 2 11.90 -4.61 1.57
CA LYS A 2 11.52 -5.34 2.78
C LYS A 2 11.44 -6.84 2.51
N PRO A 3 11.85 -7.68 3.45
CA PRO A 3 11.60 -9.11 3.35
C PRO A 3 10.11 -9.42 3.54
N VAL A 4 9.64 -10.45 2.88
CA VAL A 4 8.25 -10.93 3.00
C VAL A 4 8.17 -11.98 4.10
N ASN A 5 7.20 -11.83 4.99
CA ASN A 5 6.92 -12.86 5.98
C ASN A 5 6.05 -13.95 5.35
N LYS A 6 6.66 -15.09 5.05
CA LYS A 6 6.00 -16.20 4.36
C LYS A 6 4.91 -16.88 5.18
N ASN A 7 4.88 -16.62 6.49
CA ASN A 7 3.90 -17.22 7.40
C ASN A 7 2.62 -16.41 7.51
N GLN A 8 2.59 -15.20 6.93
CA GLN A 8 1.38 -14.37 6.95
C GLN A 8 0.65 -14.53 5.61
N THR A 9 -0.45 -15.26 5.66
CA THR A 9 -1.25 -15.60 4.47
C THR A 9 -2.69 -15.15 4.68
N PHE A 10 -3.48 -15.16 3.60
CA PHE A 10 -4.91 -14.88 3.72
C PHE A 10 -5.63 -15.99 4.50
N GLU A 11 -5.16 -17.23 4.35
CA GLU A 11 -5.78 -18.39 5.01
C GLU A 11 -5.69 -18.31 6.53
N ASN A 12 -4.61 -17.75 7.07
CA ASN A 12 -4.45 -17.61 8.52
C ASN A 12 -4.74 -16.20 9.02
N PHE A 13 -5.34 -15.35 8.19
CA PHE A 13 -5.77 -14.01 8.60
C PHE A 13 -7.14 -14.08 9.26
N SER A 14 -7.28 -13.45 10.42
CA SER A 14 -8.54 -13.44 11.17
C SER A 14 -9.46 -12.34 10.65
N VAL A 15 -10.47 -12.71 9.86
CA VAL A 15 -11.41 -11.78 9.25
C VAL A 15 -12.48 -11.36 10.24
N ASN A 16 -12.81 -10.06 10.27
CA ASN A 16 -13.89 -9.51 11.06
C ASN A 16 -14.56 -8.36 10.29
N ASP A 17 -15.57 -7.74 10.86
CA ASP A 17 -16.29 -6.63 10.22
C ASP A 17 -15.39 -5.41 9.99
N GLY A 18 -14.36 -5.25 10.82
CA GLY A 18 -13.46 -4.10 10.75
C GLY A 18 -12.38 -4.23 9.69
N ASN A 19 -12.16 -5.39 9.09
CA ASN A 19 -11.11 -5.61 8.10
C ASN A 19 -11.57 -6.33 6.83
N ALA A 20 -12.84 -6.71 6.75
CA ALA A 20 -13.36 -7.47 5.62
C ALA A 20 -13.25 -6.71 4.29
N TRP A 21 -13.47 -5.40 4.30
CA TRP A 21 -13.35 -4.57 3.09
C TRP A 21 -11.92 -4.51 2.58
N ALA A 22 -10.96 -4.35 3.49
CA ALA A 22 -9.55 -4.34 3.12
C ALA A 22 -9.14 -5.68 2.50
N LEU A 23 -9.53 -6.78 3.11
CA LEU A 23 -9.25 -8.12 2.59
C LEU A 23 -9.86 -8.30 1.19
N ALA A 24 -11.11 -7.92 1.00
CA ALA A 24 -11.80 -8.05 -0.28
C ALA A 24 -11.12 -7.21 -1.36
N ALA A 25 -10.72 -5.98 -1.03
CA ALA A 25 -10.03 -5.10 -1.97
C ALA A 25 -8.71 -5.68 -2.44
N LEU A 26 -7.94 -6.25 -1.51
CA LEU A 26 -6.65 -6.86 -1.85
C LEU A 26 -6.80 -8.08 -2.73
N LYS A 27 -7.77 -8.94 -2.44
CA LYS A 27 -8.06 -10.10 -3.30
C LYS A 27 -8.50 -9.65 -4.69
N THR A 28 -9.27 -8.57 -4.77
CA THR A 28 -9.73 -8.03 -6.04
C THR A 28 -8.57 -7.58 -6.92
N VAL A 29 -7.63 -6.80 -6.37
CA VAL A 29 -6.51 -6.25 -7.16
C VAL A 29 -5.45 -7.28 -7.50
N ILE A 30 -5.36 -8.38 -6.75
CA ILE A 30 -4.51 -9.51 -7.12
C ILE A 30 -5.06 -10.18 -8.38
N LYS A 31 -6.38 -10.31 -8.45
CA LYS A 31 -7.06 -10.96 -9.56
C LYS A 31 -7.19 -10.02 -10.76
N ASP A 32 -7.39 -8.73 -10.51
CA ASP A 32 -7.63 -7.72 -11.54
C ASP A 32 -6.80 -6.47 -11.21
N LYS A 33 -5.57 -6.47 -11.67
CA LYS A 33 -4.62 -5.38 -11.42
C LYS A 33 -5.21 -4.04 -11.88
N ASN A 34 -5.03 -3.02 -11.06
CA ASN A 34 -5.50 -1.65 -11.27
C ASN A 34 -7.02 -1.46 -11.16
N TYR A 35 -7.76 -2.47 -10.74
CA TYR A 35 -9.21 -2.32 -10.49
C TYR A 35 -9.48 -1.21 -9.48
N TYR A 36 -8.72 -1.20 -8.37
CA TYR A 36 -8.65 -0.08 -7.44
C TYR A 36 -7.20 0.36 -7.36
N ASN A 37 -6.87 1.59 -7.73
CA ASN A 37 -5.48 2.02 -7.71
C ASN A 37 -5.35 3.50 -7.34
N PRO A 38 -4.72 3.82 -6.21
CA PRO A 38 -4.14 2.88 -5.24
C PRO A 38 -5.19 2.26 -4.30
N VAL A 39 -4.80 1.18 -3.63
CA VAL A 39 -5.52 0.71 -2.45
C VAL A 39 -4.79 1.27 -1.23
N TYR A 40 -5.49 2.05 -0.43
CA TYR A 40 -4.94 2.69 0.76
C TYR A 40 -5.63 2.13 2.00
N ILE A 41 -4.84 1.50 2.87
CA ILE A 41 -5.35 0.84 4.07
C ILE A 41 -4.77 1.53 5.29
N TYR A 42 -5.61 1.98 6.21
CA TYR A 42 -5.10 2.64 7.41
C TYR A 42 -5.76 2.10 8.68
N GLY A 43 -5.03 2.24 9.77
CA GLY A 43 -5.48 1.78 11.08
C GLY A 43 -4.32 1.77 12.05
N LYS A 44 -4.63 1.53 13.32
CA LYS A 44 -3.63 1.51 14.39
C LYS A 44 -2.60 0.41 14.16
N GLU A 45 -1.42 0.60 14.72
CA GLU A 45 -0.40 -0.44 14.72
C GLU A 45 -0.95 -1.69 15.41
N GLY A 46 -0.54 -2.86 14.91
CA GLY A 46 -1.02 -4.12 15.43
C GLY A 46 -2.40 -4.52 14.94
N GLY A 47 -3.00 -3.77 14.02
CA GLY A 47 -4.33 -4.03 13.51
C GLY A 47 -4.43 -5.04 12.38
N GLY A 48 -3.28 -5.58 11.92
CA GLY A 48 -3.27 -6.57 10.85
C GLY A 48 -2.85 -6.06 9.48
N LYS A 49 -2.44 -4.80 9.37
CA LYS A 49 -2.03 -4.23 8.07
C LYS A 49 -0.83 -4.97 7.47
N SER A 50 0.21 -5.19 8.27
CA SER A 50 1.41 -5.91 7.80
C SER A 50 1.06 -7.33 7.37
N HIS A 51 0.21 -8.01 8.13
CA HIS A 51 -0.25 -9.34 7.77
C HIS A 51 -0.91 -9.33 6.38
N LEU A 52 -1.80 -8.37 6.16
CA LEU A 52 -2.51 -8.27 4.87
C LEU A 52 -1.56 -7.97 3.71
N LEU A 53 -0.57 -7.10 3.92
CA LEU A 53 0.42 -6.80 2.87
C LEU A 53 1.26 -8.03 2.54
N ASN A 54 1.76 -8.72 3.55
CA ASN A 54 2.52 -9.95 3.34
C ASN A 54 1.66 -11.04 2.69
N ALA A 55 0.41 -11.19 3.12
CA ALA A 55 -0.52 -12.15 2.52
C ALA A 55 -0.77 -11.86 1.05
N THR A 56 -0.88 -10.58 0.70
CA THR A 56 -1.03 -10.14 -0.69
C THR A 56 0.15 -10.61 -1.53
N ILE A 57 1.37 -10.34 -1.05
CA ILE A 57 2.59 -10.74 -1.76
C ILE A 57 2.67 -12.26 -1.88
N ASN A 58 2.36 -12.97 -0.79
CA ASN A 58 2.39 -14.44 -0.79
C ASN A 58 1.39 -15.05 -1.77
N SER A 59 0.37 -14.29 -2.18
CA SER A 59 -0.65 -14.74 -3.13
C SER A 59 -0.32 -14.40 -4.57
N ILE A 60 0.73 -13.59 -4.82
CA ILE A 60 1.14 -13.22 -6.17
C ILE A 60 2.12 -14.27 -6.70
N VAL A 61 1.78 -14.88 -7.84
CA VAL A 61 2.57 -15.96 -8.41
C VAL A 61 3.96 -15.50 -8.86
N GLU A 62 4.00 -14.34 -9.54
CA GLU A 62 5.26 -13.79 -10.05
C GLU A 62 5.88 -12.82 -9.04
N ARG A 63 6.60 -13.37 -8.05
CA ARG A 63 7.23 -12.59 -6.97
C ARG A 63 8.21 -11.54 -7.46
N ASN A 64 8.87 -11.77 -8.59
CA ASN A 64 9.79 -10.82 -9.20
C ASN A 64 9.07 -9.57 -9.74
N LYS A 65 7.75 -9.60 -9.82
CA LYS A 65 6.94 -8.45 -10.23
C LYS A 65 6.49 -7.59 -9.06
N VAL A 66 6.95 -7.89 -7.85
CA VAL A 66 6.55 -7.19 -6.63
C VAL A 66 7.69 -6.34 -6.09
N VAL A 67 7.39 -5.08 -5.80
CA VAL A 67 8.28 -4.17 -5.06
C VAL A 67 7.64 -3.94 -3.71
N PHE A 68 8.35 -4.25 -2.63
CA PHE A 68 7.86 -4.07 -1.26
C PHE A 68 8.86 -3.27 -0.43
N LEU A 69 8.43 -2.15 0.14
CA LEU A 69 9.32 -1.29 0.90
C LEU A 69 8.56 -0.47 1.94
N SER A 70 9.32 0.09 2.89
CA SER A 70 8.79 1.03 3.87
C SER A 70 8.89 2.44 3.33
N ALA A 71 7.88 3.26 3.59
CA ALA A 71 7.88 4.66 3.17
C ALA A 71 9.07 5.46 3.71
N LYS A 72 9.56 5.10 4.90
CA LYS A 72 10.71 5.79 5.50
C LYS A 72 11.99 5.67 4.66
N GLU A 73 12.07 4.67 3.79
CA GLU A 73 13.22 4.42 2.92
C GLU A 73 13.08 5.10 1.55
N LEU A 74 11.92 5.72 1.27
CA LEU A 74 11.67 6.31 -0.04
C LEU A 74 12.51 7.57 -0.25
N SER A 75 12.97 7.73 -1.48
CA SER A 75 13.65 8.92 -1.99
C SER A 75 13.16 9.16 -3.41
N VAL A 76 13.44 10.36 -3.93
CA VAL A 76 13.10 10.68 -5.32
C VAL A 76 13.72 9.64 -6.27
N ASP A 77 15.01 9.34 -6.08
CA ASP A 77 15.72 8.36 -6.93
C ASP A 77 15.05 6.98 -6.87
N MET A 78 14.65 6.55 -5.68
CA MET A 78 14.02 5.24 -5.53
C MET A 78 12.67 5.19 -6.24
N VAL A 79 11.86 6.25 -6.13
CA VAL A 79 10.57 6.30 -6.83
C VAL A 79 10.79 6.29 -8.34
N GLU A 80 11.78 7.02 -8.85
CA GLU A 80 12.09 7.00 -10.26
C GLU A 80 12.49 5.60 -10.75
N LYS A 81 13.31 4.89 -9.97
CA LYS A 81 13.68 3.51 -10.28
C LYS A 81 12.47 2.58 -10.30
N ILE A 82 11.56 2.75 -9.35
CA ILE A 82 10.32 1.98 -9.30
C ILE A 82 9.49 2.24 -10.56
N MET A 83 9.35 3.50 -10.96
CA MET A 83 8.58 3.87 -12.15
C MET A 83 9.14 3.22 -13.42
N MET A 84 10.44 3.02 -13.50
CA MET A 84 11.12 2.43 -14.65
C MET A 84 11.29 0.92 -14.57
N SER A 85 10.95 0.31 -13.44
CA SER A 85 11.11 -1.13 -13.23
C SER A 85 10.01 -1.93 -13.91
N ASP A 86 10.25 -3.25 -14.02
CA ASP A 86 9.24 -4.19 -14.54
C ASP A 86 8.23 -4.64 -13.49
N GLY A 87 8.32 -4.13 -12.26
CA GLY A 87 7.38 -4.49 -11.20
C GLY A 87 5.96 -4.10 -11.56
N ASP A 88 5.02 -5.00 -11.32
CA ASP A 88 3.59 -4.77 -11.56
C ASP A 88 2.86 -4.32 -10.31
N TYR A 89 3.37 -4.72 -9.13
CA TYR A 89 2.79 -4.43 -7.82
C TYR A 89 3.80 -3.69 -6.97
N VAL A 90 3.39 -2.57 -6.42
CA VAL A 90 4.23 -1.77 -5.51
C VAL A 90 3.48 -1.64 -4.20
N LEU A 91 4.04 -2.23 -3.14
CA LEU A 91 3.48 -2.15 -1.80
C LEU A 91 4.36 -1.25 -0.96
N ILE A 92 3.78 -0.18 -0.44
CA ILE A 92 4.47 0.79 0.41
C ILE A 92 3.85 0.72 1.80
N GLU A 93 4.63 0.29 2.77
CA GLU A 93 4.20 0.15 4.15
C GLU A 93 4.52 1.41 4.94
N ASP A 94 3.61 1.78 5.84
CA ASP A 94 3.82 2.87 6.80
C ASP A 94 4.05 4.24 6.15
N LEU A 95 3.12 4.65 5.30
CA LEU A 95 3.24 5.93 4.59
C LEU A 95 3.34 7.11 5.56
N HIS A 96 2.81 7.00 6.77
CA HIS A 96 2.92 8.04 7.80
C HIS A 96 4.37 8.34 8.19
N LEU A 97 5.32 7.46 7.85
CA LEU A 97 6.75 7.65 8.09
C LEU A 97 7.48 8.24 6.88
N LEU A 98 6.74 8.73 5.88
CA LEU A 98 7.34 9.32 4.69
C LEU A 98 8.22 10.50 5.07
N PRO A 99 9.47 10.58 4.56
CA PRO A 99 10.29 11.77 4.77
C PRO A 99 9.60 13.02 4.25
N LYS A 100 9.78 14.14 4.95
CA LYS A 100 9.22 15.42 4.55
C LYS A 100 10.09 16.03 3.45
N ASP A 101 9.67 15.78 2.22
CA ASP A 101 10.38 16.20 1.02
C ASP A 101 9.35 16.46 -0.08
N LYS A 102 9.19 17.71 -0.46
CA LYS A 102 8.18 18.10 -1.45
C LYS A 102 8.42 17.45 -2.81
N ALA A 103 9.68 17.30 -3.21
CA ALA A 103 10.01 16.65 -4.48
C ALA A 103 9.62 15.16 -4.43
N LEU A 104 9.81 14.51 -3.28
CA LEU A 104 9.40 13.12 -3.09
C LEU A 104 7.89 12.98 -3.17
N GLU A 105 7.15 13.88 -2.52
CA GLU A 105 5.68 13.87 -2.58
C GLU A 105 5.20 14.01 -4.02
N GLU A 106 5.80 14.91 -4.78
CA GLU A 106 5.46 15.10 -6.19
C GLU A 106 5.74 13.84 -7.02
N LYS A 107 6.86 13.16 -6.76
CA LYS A 107 7.19 11.92 -7.47
C LYS A 107 6.21 10.81 -7.16
N ILE A 108 5.77 10.70 -5.91
CA ILE A 108 4.76 9.71 -5.53
C ILE A 108 3.44 10.01 -6.23
N ALA A 109 3.04 11.29 -6.29
CA ALA A 109 1.84 11.69 -7.01
C ALA A 109 1.93 11.29 -8.48
N MET A 110 3.09 11.48 -9.12
CA MET A 110 3.32 11.08 -10.51
C MET A 110 3.22 9.56 -10.69
N LEU A 111 3.74 8.79 -9.74
CA LEU A 111 3.64 7.33 -9.77
C LEU A 111 2.18 6.89 -9.75
N ILE A 112 1.36 7.52 -8.92
CA ILE A 112 -0.08 7.24 -8.85
C ILE A 112 -0.76 7.63 -10.17
N GLU A 113 -0.47 8.84 -10.66
CA GLU A 113 -1.09 9.38 -11.88
C GLU A 113 -0.79 8.53 -13.11
N ALA A 114 0.40 7.94 -13.17
CA ALA A 114 0.77 7.07 -14.29
C ALA A 114 -0.12 5.84 -14.40
N ASN A 115 -0.64 5.35 -13.28
CA ASN A 115 -1.59 4.23 -13.22
C ASN A 115 -1.13 2.98 -13.99
N LYS A 116 0.18 2.74 -13.99
CA LYS A 116 0.77 1.58 -14.68
C LYS A 116 1.03 0.40 -13.76
N LYS A 117 1.16 0.67 -12.48
CA LYS A 117 1.47 -0.33 -11.46
C LYS A 117 0.37 -0.32 -10.42
N GLN A 118 0.04 -1.49 -9.91
CA GLN A 118 -0.90 -1.59 -8.79
C GLN A 118 -0.20 -1.15 -7.53
N LEU A 119 -0.67 -0.05 -6.94
CA LEU A 119 -0.13 0.46 -5.68
C LEU A 119 -1.01 0.01 -4.53
N ILE A 120 -0.37 -0.48 -3.47
CA ILE A 120 -1.02 -0.86 -2.23
C ILE A 120 -0.24 -0.18 -1.11
N ILE A 121 -0.92 0.64 -0.34
CA ILE A 121 -0.27 1.53 0.63
C ILE A 121 -0.92 1.34 2.00
N SER A 122 -0.10 1.23 3.05
CA SER A 122 -0.60 1.20 4.42
C SER A 122 -0.13 2.41 5.21
N SER A 123 -0.92 2.79 6.21
CA SER A 123 -0.60 3.92 7.09
C SER A 123 -1.36 3.75 8.41
N THR A 124 -0.97 4.52 9.42
CA THR A 124 -1.73 4.58 10.67
C THR A 124 -2.84 5.62 10.62
N VAL A 125 -2.84 6.51 9.61
CA VAL A 125 -3.81 7.61 9.49
C VAL A 125 -4.39 7.68 8.10
N ALA A 126 -5.58 8.27 8.00
CA ALA A 126 -6.23 8.52 6.71
C ALA A 126 -5.40 9.52 5.88
N PRO A 127 -5.55 9.51 4.54
CA PRO A 127 -4.77 10.42 3.68
C PRO A 127 -4.91 11.88 4.07
N ASN A 128 -6.11 12.33 4.43
CA ASN A 128 -6.35 13.73 4.80
C ASN A 128 -5.76 14.13 6.14
N SER A 129 -5.34 13.17 6.94
CA SER A 129 -4.71 13.42 8.25
C SER A 129 -3.20 13.48 8.18
N MET A 130 -2.62 13.25 7.02
CA MET A 130 -1.16 13.34 6.83
C MET A 130 -0.75 14.78 6.51
N GLU A 131 0.41 15.17 7.03
CA GLU A 131 1.02 16.47 6.72
C GLU A 131 1.79 16.39 5.41
N ILE A 132 1.07 16.27 4.32
CA ILE A 132 1.59 16.19 2.96
C ILE A 132 0.82 17.18 2.07
N SER A 133 1.28 17.34 0.83
CA SER A 133 0.60 18.24 -0.10
C SER A 133 -0.84 17.81 -0.33
N THR A 134 -1.71 18.80 -0.59
CA THR A 134 -3.10 18.54 -0.95
C THR A 134 -3.19 17.65 -2.18
N LYS A 135 -2.30 17.87 -3.14
CA LYS A 135 -2.24 17.05 -4.35
C LYS A 135 -2.01 15.58 -4.02
N LEU A 136 -1.02 15.27 -3.17
CA LEU A 136 -0.76 13.88 -2.81
C LEU A 136 -1.91 13.29 -2.01
N GLN A 137 -2.51 14.06 -1.09
CA GLN A 137 -3.70 13.59 -0.38
C GLN A 137 -4.80 13.16 -1.34
N GLU A 138 -5.05 13.95 -2.37
CA GLU A 138 -6.08 13.63 -3.37
C GLU A 138 -5.73 12.40 -4.19
N ARG A 139 -4.48 12.28 -4.63
CA ARG A 139 -4.04 11.14 -5.43
C ARG A 139 -4.13 9.83 -4.66
N LEU A 140 -3.80 9.85 -3.37
CA LEU A 140 -3.92 8.66 -2.51
C LEU A 140 -5.37 8.16 -2.42
N GLN A 141 -6.34 9.02 -2.67
CA GLN A 141 -7.76 8.69 -2.61
C GLN A 141 -8.37 8.35 -3.96
N TRP A 142 -7.57 8.28 -5.03
CA TRP A 142 -8.08 8.00 -6.37
C TRP A 142 -8.67 6.60 -6.52
N GLY A 143 -8.17 5.65 -5.77
CA GLY A 143 -8.69 4.28 -5.78
C GLY A 143 -9.60 4.00 -4.59
N LEU A 144 -9.26 2.99 -3.83
CA LEU A 144 -10.06 2.61 -2.65
C LEU A 144 -9.29 2.93 -1.37
N THR A 145 -9.92 3.71 -0.50
CA THR A 145 -9.41 4.00 0.84
C THR A 145 -10.28 3.26 1.85
N THR A 146 -9.67 2.44 2.67
CA THR A 146 -10.41 1.67 3.68
C THR A 146 -9.63 1.62 4.99
N SER A 147 -10.37 1.61 6.10
CA SER A 147 -9.78 1.47 7.42
C SER A 147 -9.77 0.01 7.85
N ILE A 148 -8.86 -0.30 8.77
CA ILE A 148 -8.85 -1.58 9.48
C ILE A 148 -9.07 -1.29 10.96
N VAL A 149 -10.04 -1.98 11.55
CA VAL A 149 -10.32 -1.90 12.99
C VAL A 149 -10.25 -3.32 13.53
N SER A 150 -9.42 -3.53 14.55
CA SER A 150 -9.34 -4.84 15.19
C SER A 150 -10.52 -5.06 16.13
N GLU A 151 -10.77 -6.33 16.47
CA GLU A 151 -11.89 -6.69 17.36
C GLU A 151 -11.80 -6.03 18.74
N ASN A 152 -10.59 -5.65 19.16
CA ASN A 152 -10.31 -5.07 20.48
C ASN A 152 -10.27 -3.55 20.49
N GLN A 153 -10.73 -2.91 19.45
CA GLN A 153 -10.72 -1.45 19.35
C GLN A 153 -12.09 -0.83 19.45
#